data_66a01a8d2fc7691adfb04b3d5e776e70
#
_entry.id   66a01a8d2fc7691adfb04b3d5e776e70
#
_cell.length_a   1.000
_cell.length_b   1.000
_cell.length_c   1.000
_cell.angle_alpha   90.00
_cell.angle_beta   90.00
_cell.angle_gamma   90.00
#
_symmetry.space_group_name_H-M   'P 1'
#
loop_
_entity.id
_entity.type
_entity.pdbx_description
1 polymer ?
#
loop_
_entity_poly.entity_id
_entity_poly.type
_entity_poly.pdbx_seq_one_letter_code
_entity_poly.pdbx_strand_id
1 'polypeptide(L)'
;VYNMRRTKIVCTLGPATKDDKILRALIDNGMNVARQNFSHGTHESHKIDHDRVIRIAKEAGKPVATLLDTKGPEVRLRKFKGGAKPEILTGGTFILTTREEEGTIERASISYKGLPGDISTGTRILIDDGNVILRCNEIKDNGDGTSDIVCSVLNGGVLSDNKGVNVPGVKLSMPYISEVDESDIRFAAQE
;
A
#
# COMPACT_ATOMS: atom_id res chain seq x y z
N VAL A 1 -18.90 -28.01 -24.23
CA VAL A 1 -18.83 -27.78 -22.76
C VAL A 1 -17.56 -27.02 -22.47
N TYR A 2 -17.65 -25.72 -22.14
CA TYR A 2 -16.48 -24.91 -21.74
C TYR A 2 -15.99 -25.47 -20.40
N ASN A 3 -14.80 -26.07 -20.40
CA ASN A 3 -14.15 -26.53 -19.19
C ASN A 3 -13.66 -25.29 -18.42
N MET A 4 -14.55 -24.66 -17.66
CA MET A 4 -14.21 -23.47 -16.88
C MET A 4 -13.27 -23.87 -15.74
N ARG A 5 -12.04 -23.35 -15.78
CA ARG A 5 -11.10 -23.49 -14.66
C ARG A 5 -11.75 -23.00 -13.38
N ARG A 6 -11.65 -23.77 -12.30
CA ARG A 6 -12.13 -23.36 -10.96
C ARG A 6 -11.28 -22.20 -10.43
N THR A 7 -9.95 -22.28 -10.59
CA THR A 7 -9.02 -21.21 -10.21
C THR A 7 -9.01 -20.13 -11.28
N LYS A 8 -9.24 -18.89 -10.86
CA LYS A 8 -9.14 -17.70 -11.71
C LYS A 8 -7.75 -17.08 -11.61
N ILE A 9 -7.22 -16.64 -12.75
CA ILE A 9 -5.91 -15.98 -12.84
C ILE A 9 -6.14 -14.48 -12.90
N VAL A 10 -5.63 -13.78 -11.88
CA VAL A 10 -5.63 -12.31 -11.81
C VAL A 10 -4.23 -11.83 -12.17
N CYS A 11 -4.12 -10.98 -13.21
CA CYS A 11 -2.85 -10.38 -13.60
C CYS A 11 -2.89 -8.88 -13.35
N THR A 12 -1.90 -8.37 -12.62
CA THR A 12 -1.75 -6.93 -12.43
C THR A 12 -1.12 -6.31 -13.68
N LEU A 13 -1.77 -5.27 -14.20
CA LEU A 13 -1.24 -4.48 -15.30
C LEU A 13 -0.16 -3.52 -14.79
N GLY A 14 0.86 -3.30 -15.61
CA GLY A 14 1.97 -2.42 -15.27
C GLY A 14 2.92 -2.25 -16.46
N PRO A 15 4.12 -1.69 -16.26
CA PRO A 15 5.07 -1.41 -17.36
C PRO A 15 5.37 -2.62 -18.25
N ALA A 16 5.47 -3.82 -17.67
CA ALA A 16 5.75 -5.05 -18.40
C ALA A 16 4.59 -5.53 -19.29
N THR A 17 3.37 -5.04 -19.07
CA THR A 17 2.18 -5.45 -19.85
C THR A 17 1.71 -4.37 -20.82
N LYS A 18 2.53 -3.34 -21.09
CA LYS A 18 2.17 -2.24 -21.99
C LYS A 18 2.17 -2.61 -23.47
N ASP A 19 2.85 -3.69 -23.86
CA ASP A 19 2.81 -4.22 -25.21
C ASP A 19 1.52 -5.04 -25.41
N ASP A 20 0.76 -4.74 -26.46
CA ASP A 20 -0.46 -5.44 -26.82
C ASP A 20 -0.23 -6.94 -27.09
N LYS A 21 0.94 -7.31 -27.59
CA LYS A 21 1.30 -8.73 -27.79
C LYS A 21 1.43 -9.47 -26.45
N ILE A 22 2.01 -8.83 -25.45
CA ILE A 22 2.14 -9.41 -24.10
C ILE A 22 0.75 -9.53 -23.47
N LEU A 23 -0.07 -8.48 -23.53
CA LEU A 23 -1.42 -8.49 -23.00
C LEU A 23 -2.27 -9.57 -23.70
N ARG A 24 -2.16 -9.70 -25.03
CA ARG A 24 -2.81 -10.77 -25.79
C ARG A 24 -2.35 -12.16 -25.35
N ALA A 25 -1.05 -12.35 -25.15
CA ALA A 25 -0.48 -13.61 -24.68
C ALA A 25 -1.00 -13.98 -23.28
N LEU A 26 -1.13 -13.03 -22.36
CA LEU A 26 -1.72 -13.27 -21.04
C LEU A 26 -3.17 -13.73 -21.14
N ILE A 27 -3.98 -13.10 -22.00
CA ILE A 27 -5.37 -13.49 -22.26
C ILE A 27 -5.43 -14.90 -22.88
N ASP A 28 -4.59 -15.18 -23.87
CA ASP A 28 -4.56 -16.46 -24.55
C ASP A 28 -4.14 -17.60 -23.61
N ASN A 29 -3.25 -17.33 -22.66
CA ASN A 29 -2.80 -18.28 -21.64
C ASN A 29 -3.73 -18.36 -20.41
N GLY A 30 -4.86 -17.65 -20.43
CA GLY A 30 -5.95 -17.87 -19.49
C GLY A 30 -6.07 -16.84 -18.38
N MET A 31 -5.59 -15.60 -18.57
CA MET A 31 -5.93 -14.48 -17.70
C MET A 31 -7.46 -14.32 -17.66
N ASN A 32 -8.00 -14.23 -16.45
CA ASN A 32 -9.43 -14.06 -16.22
C ASN A 32 -9.77 -12.64 -15.76
N VAL A 33 -8.83 -12.00 -15.05
CA VAL A 33 -9.02 -10.67 -14.49
C VAL A 33 -7.77 -9.83 -14.72
N ALA A 34 -7.96 -8.64 -15.26
CA ALA A 34 -6.94 -7.61 -15.38
C ALA A 34 -7.06 -6.63 -14.18
N ARG A 35 -6.12 -6.69 -13.25
CA ARG A 35 -6.09 -5.82 -12.06
C ARG A 35 -5.32 -4.55 -12.36
N GLN A 36 -5.92 -3.41 -12.09
CA GLN A 36 -5.32 -2.09 -12.14
C GLN A 36 -5.10 -1.56 -10.72
N ASN A 37 -3.85 -1.28 -10.35
CA ASN A 37 -3.51 -0.77 -9.03
C ASN A 37 -3.56 0.77 -9.03
N PHE A 38 -4.60 1.33 -8.43
CA PHE A 38 -4.84 2.77 -8.36
C PHE A 38 -3.95 3.50 -7.33
N SER A 39 -3.08 2.78 -6.62
CA SER A 39 -1.99 3.43 -5.87
C SER A 39 -0.99 4.17 -6.77
N HIS A 40 -1.02 3.90 -8.08
CA HIS A 40 -0.14 4.47 -9.10
C HIS A 40 -0.92 4.84 -10.34
N GLY A 41 -0.40 5.79 -11.11
CA GLY A 41 -1.03 6.23 -12.36
C GLY A 41 -2.07 7.32 -12.16
N THR A 42 -2.82 7.61 -13.23
CA THR A 42 -3.93 8.57 -13.28
C THR A 42 -5.17 7.91 -13.88
N HIS A 43 -6.35 8.50 -13.71
CA HIS A 43 -7.58 8.01 -14.32
C HIS A 43 -7.42 7.81 -15.83
N GLU A 44 -6.77 8.76 -16.53
CA GLU A 44 -6.52 8.68 -17.97
C GLU A 44 -5.66 7.48 -18.34
N SER A 45 -4.58 7.21 -17.58
CA SER A 45 -3.71 6.06 -17.84
C SER A 45 -4.44 4.74 -17.59
N HIS A 46 -5.28 4.69 -16.56
CA HIS A 46 -6.09 3.51 -16.25
C HIS A 46 -7.18 3.26 -17.29
N LYS A 47 -7.79 4.34 -17.81
CA LYS A 47 -8.76 4.22 -18.90
C LYS A 47 -8.12 3.65 -20.18
N ILE A 48 -6.95 4.14 -20.54
CA ILE A 48 -6.20 3.60 -21.70
C ILE A 48 -5.95 2.10 -21.52
N ASP A 49 -5.51 1.67 -20.34
CA ASP A 49 -5.25 0.25 -20.07
C ASP A 49 -6.55 -0.57 -20.04
N HIS A 50 -7.65 -0.01 -19.49
CA HIS A 50 -8.97 -0.62 -19.51
C HIS A 50 -9.44 -0.87 -20.97
N ASP A 51 -9.44 0.18 -21.79
CA ASP A 51 -9.90 0.11 -23.18
C ASP A 51 -9.07 -0.90 -24.00
N ARG A 52 -7.75 -0.99 -23.73
CA ARG A 52 -6.87 -2.00 -24.33
C ARG A 52 -7.28 -3.41 -23.95
N VAL A 53 -7.56 -3.67 -22.65
CA VAL A 53 -8.01 -4.99 -22.18
C VAL A 53 -9.32 -5.38 -22.87
N ILE A 54 -10.30 -4.49 -22.88
CA ILE A 54 -11.62 -4.76 -23.51
C ILE A 54 -11.47 -5.06 -24.99
N ARG A 55 -10.70 -4.24 -25.71
CA ARG A 55 -10.46 -4.44 -27.15
C ARG A 55 -9.78 -5.79 -27.42
N ILE A 56 -8.68 -6.09 -26.75
CA ILE A 56 -7.91 -7.32 -27.00
C ILE A 56 -8.67 -8.57 -26.55
N ALA A 57 -9.42 -8.50 -25.45
CA ALA A 57 -10.29 -9.60 -25.01
C ALA A 57 -11.39 -9.90 -26.04
N LYS A 58 -12.00 -8.85 -26.61
CA LYS A 58 -13.00 -8.98 -27.67
C LYS A 58 -12.39 -9.61 -28.93
N GLU A 59 -11.22 -9.16 -29.37
CA GLU A 59 -10.48 -9.74 -30.50
C GLU A 59 -10.08 -11.20 -30.28
N ALA A 60 -9.79 -11.56 -29.02
CA ALA A 60 -9.47 -12.93 -28.61
C ALA A 60 -10.71 -13.84 -28.46
N GLY A 61 -11.91 -13.27 -28.44
CA GLY A 61 -13.15 -14.01 -28.16
C GLY A 61 -13.19 -14.58 -26.73
N LYS A 62 -12.50 -13.97 -25.77
CA LYS A 62 -12.37 -14.45 -24.39
C LYS A 62 -12.89 -13.40 -23.40
N PRO A 63 -13.73 -13.79 -22.42
CA PRO A 63 -14.18 -12.88 -21.39
C PRO A 63 -13.04 -12.61 -20.40
N VAL A 64 -12.73 -11.34 -20.19
CA VAL A 64 -11.78 -10.87 -19.17
C VAL A 64 -12.46 -9.77 -18.36
N ALA A 65 -12.49 -9.92 -17.05
CA ALA A 65 -12.97 -8.88 -16.16
C ALA A 65 -11.87 -7.85 -15.87
N THR A 66 -12.23 -6.61 -15.62
CA THR A 66 -11.34 -5.59 -15.08
C THR A 66 -11.59 -5.43 -13.59
N LEU A 67 -10.53 -5.17 -12.83
CA LEU A 67 -10.59 -4.98 -11.39
C LEU A 67 -9.81 -3.73 -11.03
N LEU A 68 -10.51 -2.77 -10.42
CA LEU A 68 -9.90 -1.63 -9.77
C LEU A 68 -9.52 -2.04 -8.34
N ASP A 69 -8.24 -1.85 -8.00
CA ASP A 69 -7.73 -2.02 -6.64
C ASP A 69 -7.38 -0.65 -6.08
N THR A 70 -8.24 -0.15 -5.18
CA THR A 70 -8.08 1.16 -4.55
C THR A 70 -6.84 1.19 -3.68
N LYS A 71 -6.30 2.38 -3.45
CA LYS A 71 -5.17 2.56 -2.54
C LYS A 71 -5.51 2.17 -1.11
N GLY A 72 -6.74 2.48 -0.68
CA GLY A 72 -7.21 2.27 0.69
C GLY A 72 -6.51 3.16 1.72
N PRO A 73 -6.94 3.07 2.99
CA PRO A 73 -6.29 3.79 4.08
C PRO A 73 -4.96 3.13 4.42
N GLU A 74 -3.86 3.87 4.24
CA GLU A 74 -2.51 3.39 4.50
C GLU A 74 -1.78 4.27 5.50
N VAL A 75 -1.13 3.64 6.47
CA VAL A 75 -0.12 4.29 7.30
C VAL A 75 1.26 3.97 6.72
N ARG A 76 2.06 4.99 6.46
CA ARG A 76 3.41 4.84 5.89
C ARG A 76 4.44 5.65 6.66
N LEU A 77 5.68 5.18 6.66
CA LEU A 77 6.81 6.03 7.01
C LEU A 77 6.93 7.16 5.98
N ARG A 78 7.39 8.32 6.42
CA ARG A 78 7.77 9.42 5.54
C ARG A 78 9.20 9.23 5.01
N LYS A 79 9.76 10.26 4.38
CA LYS A 79 11.10 10.22 3.81
C LYS A 79 12.18 10.24 4.90
N PHE A 80 13.28 9.58 4.63
CA PHE A 80 14.50 9.65 5.42
C PHE A 80 15.45 10.71 4.85
N LYS A 81 16.26 11.31 5.74
CA LYS A 81 17.19 12.37 5.39
C LYS A 81 18.13 11.93 4.25
N GLY A 82 18.11 12.69 3.17
CA GLY A 82 18.95 12.42 2.00
C GLY A 82 18.67 11.07 1.31
N GLY A 83 17.49 10.46 1.49
CA GLY A 83 17.16 9.14 0.94
C GLY A 83 17.90 7.99 1.63
N ALA A 84 18.37 8.21 2.87
CA ALA A 84 19.08 7.20 3.64
C ALA A 84 18.20 5.95 3.87
N LYS A 85 18.90 4.82 4.03
CA LYS A 85 18.28 3.53 4.39
C LYS A 85 18.90 3.03 5.70
N PRO A 86 18.49 3.61 6.85
CA PRO A 86 19.07 3.23 8.14
C PRO A 86 18.72 1.79 8.48
N GLU A 87 19.68 1.07 9.06
CA GLU A 87 19.47 -0.23 9.66
C GLU A 87 19.27 -0.06 11.16
N ILE A 88 18.12 -0.48 11.68
CA ILE A 88 17.83 -0.49 13.10
C ILE A 88 18.03 -1.90 13.68
N LEU A 89 18.61 -1.97 14.87
CA LEU A 89 19.02 -3.24 15.46
C LEU A 89 17.97 -3.78 16.44
N THR A 90 17.78 -5.09 16.44
CA THR A 90 16.95 -5.79 17.45
C THR A 90 17.43 -5.49 18.85
N GLY A 91 16.51 -5.22 19.77
CA GLY A 91 16.77 -4.81 21.14
C GLY A 91 17.00 -3.29 21.31
N GLY A 92 17.12 -2.56 20.21
CA GLY A 92 17.24 -1.10 20.23
C GLY A 92 15.91 -0.38 20.49
N THR A 93 15.97 0.94 20.49
CA THR A 93 14.81 1.83 20.59
C THR A 93 14.65 2.57 19.28
N PHE A 94 13.40 2.72 18.82
CA PHE A 94 13.06 3.51 17.65
C PHE A 94 11.78 4.32 17.91
N ILE A 95 11.73 5.56 17.42
CA ILE A 95 10.61 6.46 17.65
C ILE A 95 9.83 6.67 16.36
N LEU A 96 8.52 6.41 16.38
CA LEU A 96 7.61 6.88 15.36
C LEU A 96 6.99 8.20 15.81
N THR A 97 7.08 9.23 14.97
CA THR A 97 6.61 10.57 15.32
C THR A 97 5.54 11.07 14.36
N THR A 98 4.59 11.85 14.88
CA THR A 98 3.61 12.57 14.06
C THR A 98 4.11 13.93 13.59
N ARG A 99 5.32 14.36 14.01
CA ARG A 99 6.00 15.54 13.47
C ARG A 99 6.32 15.33 12.00
N GLU A 100 6.27 16.40 11.23
CA GLU A 100 6.69 16.37 9.83
C GLU A 100 8.19 16.68 9.75
N GLU A 101 9.00 15.65 9.86
CA GLU A 101 10.46 15.72 9.79
C GLU A 101 11.03 14.56 8.95
N GLU A 102 12.23 14.74 8.43
CA GLU A 102 12.95 13.65 7.77
C GLU A 102 13.45 12.63 8.79
N GLY A 103 13.25 11.36 8.48
CA GLY A 103 13.65 10.25 9.33
C GLY A 103 15.16 10.12 9.46
N THR A 104 15.59 9.52 10.56
CA THR A 104 16.98 9.21 10.93
C THR A 104 17.09 7.75 11.37
N ILE A 105 18.25 7.35 11.88
CA ILE A 105 18.44 6.02 12.51
C ILE A 105 17.66 5.87 13.83
N GLU A 106 17.24 6.96 14.45
CA GLU A 106 16.59 6.95 15.77
C GLU A 106 15.07 7.10 15.66
N ARG A 107 14.58 7.76 14.60
CA ARG A 107 13.16 8.10 14.45
C ARG A 107 12.73 8.27 13.00
N ALA A 108 11.43 8.12 12.78
CA ALA A 108 10.80 8.40 11.50
C ALA A 108 9.40 8.98 11.68
N SER A 109 9.02 9.92 10.81
CA SER A 109 7.67 10.43 10.71
C SER A 109 6.73 9.41 10.07
N ILE A 110 5.46 9.40 10.51
CA ILE A 110 4.38 8.60 9.95
C ILE A 110 3.34 9.46 9.25
N SER A 111 2.68 8.89 8.25
CA SER A 111 1.67 9.60 7.45
C SER A 111 0.37 9.87 8.22
N TYR A 112 -0.01 9.01 9.15
CA TYR A 112 -1.26 9.08 9.89
C TYR A 112 -1.03 9.63 11.30
N LYS A 113 -1.45 10.89 11.49
CA LYS A 113 -1.25 11.63 12.76
C LYS A 113 -2.12 11.11 13.92
N GLY A 114 -3.20 10.39 13.61
CA GLY A 114 -4.10 9.81 14.63
C GLY A 114 -3.60 8.51 15.26
N LEU A 115 -2.52 7.90 14.72
CA LEU A 115 -2.03 6.60 15.20
C LEU A 115 -1.77 6.56 16.72
N PRO A 116 -1.17 7.60 17.37
CA PRO A 116 -0.97 7.59 18.82
C PRO A 116 -2.26 7.46 19.63
N GLY A 117 -3.38 7.98 19.11
CA GLY A 117 -4.71 7.88 19.75
C GLY A 117 -5.39 6.53 19.56
N ASP A 118 -4.99 5.77 18.54
CA ASP A 118 -5.62 4.49 18.19
C ASP A 118 -4.92 3.28 18.82
N ILE A 119 -3.66 3.44 19.27
CA ILE A 119 -2.85 2.36 19.83
C ILE A 119 -2.63 2.54 21.33
N SER A 120 -2.12 1.51 21.97
CA SER A 120 -1.74 1.52 23.39
C SER A 120 -0.36 0.89 23.59
N THR A 121 0.20 1.06 24.78
CA THR A 121 1.40 0.36 25.22
C THR A 121 1.24 -1.15 25.02
N GLY A 122 2.27 -1.79 24.47
CA GLY A 122 2.28 -3.20 24.13
C GLY A 122 1.83 -3.50 22.69
N THR A 123 1.22 -2.54 21.98
CA THR A 123 0.83 -2.73 20.56
C THR A 123 2.04 -3.07 19.70
N ARG A 124 1.90 -4.11 18.87
CA ARG A 124 2.90 -4.48 17.85
C ARG A 124 2.67 -3.62 16.61
N ILE A 125 3.76 -3.07 16.10
CA ILE A 125 3.78 -2.26 14.89
C ILE A 125 4.68 -2.96 13.89
N LEU A 126 4.14 -3.30 12.73
CA LEU A 126 4.85 -3.96 11.65
C LEU A 126 5.21 -2.95 10.58
N ILE A 127 6.45 -2.93 10.15
CA ILE A 127 6.93 -2.07 9.07
C ILE A 127 7.43 -2.96 7.94
N ASP A 128 7.18 -2.55 6.69
CA ASP A 128 7.59 -3.27 5.48
C ASP A 128 7.10 -4.73 5.50
N ASP A 129 5.77 -4.90 5.61
CA ASP A 129 5.09 -6.18 5.66
C ASP A 129 5.56 -7.13 6.78
N GLY A 130 6.11 -6.56 7.85
CA GLY A 130 6.59 -7.28 9.02
C GLY A 130 8.09 -7.66 8.96
N ASN A 131 8.82 -7.18 7.97
CA ASN A 131 10.28 -7.30 7.94
C ASN A 131 10.93 -6.64 9.15
N VAL A 132 10.36 -5.51 9.61
CA VAL A 132 10.74 -4.86 10.87
C VAL A 132 9.54 -4.89 11.82
N ILE A 133 9.77 -5.25 13.07
CA ILE A 133 8.73 -5.37 14.10
C ILE A 133 9.11 -4.52 15.30
N LEU A 134 8.21 -3.61 15.64
CA LEU A 134 8.32 -2.75 16.81
C LEU A 134 7.24 -3.11 17.83
N ARG A 135 7.47 -2.74 19.09
CA ARG A 135 6.47 -2.74 20.16
C ARG A 135 6.40 -1.36 20.78
N CYS A 136 5.21 -0.78 20.84
CA CYS A 136 4.95 0.47 21.55
C CYS A 136 5.21 0.29 23.04
N ASN A 137 6.12 1.08 23.61
CA ASN A 137 6.41 1.10 25.05
C ASN A 137 5.76 2.30 25.71
N GLU A 138 5.72 3.44 25.03
CA GLU A 138 5.23 4.70 25.57
C GLU A 138 4.71 5.57 24.42
N ILE A 139 3.69 6.37 24.72
CA ILE A 139 3.18 7.41 23.82
C ILE A 139 3.35 8.73 24.56
N LYS A 140 4.14 9.65 23.97
CA LYS A 140 4.45 10.96 24.52
C LYS A 140 3.75 12.06 23.73
N ASP A 141 2.97 12.88 24.41
CA ASP A 141 2.51 14.15 23.87
C ASP A 141 3.68 15.16 23.92
N ASN A 142 3.99 15.79 22.81
CA ASN A 142 5.07 16.76 22.72
C ASN A 142 4.63 18.19 23.11
N GLY A 143 3.34 18.41 23.40
CA GLY A 143 2.77 19.71 23.79
C GLY A 143 2.60 20.70 22.64
N ASP A 144 2.92 20.31 21.42
CA ASP A 144 2.80 21.11 20.18
C ASP A 144 1.75 20.52 19.20
N GLY A 145 0.89 19.64 19.71
CA GLY A 145 -0.11 18.92 18.91
C GLY A 145 0.47 17.71 18.15
N THR A 146 1.72 17.36 18.39
CA THR A 146 2.36 16.15 17.88
C THR A 146 2.61 15.14 18.99
N SER A 147 2.84 13.88 18.61
CA SER A 147 3.15 12.82 19.56
C SER A 147 4.28 11.93 19.05
N ASP A 148 5.03 11.38 19.99
CA ASP A 148 6.07 10.39 19.76
C ASP A 148 5.61 9.04 20.32
N ILE A 149 5.73 7.99 19.50
CA ILE A 149 5.53 6.59 19.91
C ILE A 149 6.91 5.99 20.12
N VAL A 150 7.31 5.81 21.36
CA VAL A 150 8.59 5.21 21.72
C VAL A 150 8.46 3.69 21.68
N CYS A 151 9.25 3.04 20.85
CA CYS A 151 9.16 1.60 20.59
C CYS A 151 10.45 0.87 20.93
N SER A 152 10.32 -0.38 21.41
CA SER A 152 11.39 -1.38 21.36
C SER A 152 11.40 -2.02 19.97
N VAL A 153 12.58 -2.26 19.42
CA VAL A 153 12.77 -3.03 18.18
C VAL A 153 12.78 -4.52 18.51
N LEU A 154 11.70 -5.24 18.17
CA LEU A 154 11.61 -6.69 18.38
C LEU A 154 12.31 -7.48 17.27
N ASN A 155 12.22 -7.01 16.03
CA ASN A 155 12.96 -7.50 14.88
C ASN A 155 13.49 -6.31 14.10
N GLY A 156 14.80 -6.20 14.01
CA GLY A 156 15.49 -5.12 13.30
C GLY A 156 15.55 -5.35 11.80
N GLY A 157 16.05 -4.36 11.08
CA GLY A 157 16.22 -4.41 9.63
C GLY A 157 16.40 -3.04 9.02
N VAL A 158 16.49 -3.01 7.69
CA VAL A 158 16.69 -1.78 6.92
C VAL A 158 15.37 -1.08 6.68
N LEU A 159 15.28 0.18 7.08
CA LEU A 159 14.16 1.06 6.79
C LEU A 159 14.42 1.87 5.52
N SER A 160 13.36 2.35 4.88
CA SER A 160 13.46 3.25 3.73
C SER A 160 12.18 4.07 3.58
N ASP A 161 12.20 5.03 2.66
CA ASP A 161 11.08 5.91 2.35
C ASP A 161 9.79 5.14 2.06
N ASN A 162 8.68 5.69 2.52
CA ASN A 162 7.32 5.27 2.18
C ASN A 162 6.96 3.81 2.53
N LYS A 163 7.71 3.15 3.39
CA LYS A 163 7.39 1.79 3.85
C LYS A 163 6.06 1.76 4.59
N GLY A 164 5.25 0.74 4.33
CA GLY A 164 3.97 0.50 5.00
C GLY A 164 4.16 0.29 6.50
N VAL A 165 3.22 0.78 7.28
CA VAL A 165 3.14 0.59 8.74
C VAL A 165 1.80 -0.06 9.06
N ASN A 166 1.80 -1.25 9.64
CA ASN A 166 0.62 -2.00 10.01
C ASN A 166 0.56 -2.22 11.52
N VAL A 167 -0.65 -2.16 12.07
CA VAL A 167 -0.92 -2.41 13.50
C VAL A 167 -1.99 -3.49 13.64
N PRO A 168 -1.61 -4.77 13.57
CA PRO A 168 -2.57 -5.86 13.60
C PRO A 168 -3.43 -5.86 14.86
N GLY A 169 -4.74 -6.08 14.69
CA GLY A 169 -5.69 -6.12 15.79
C GLY A 169 -6.13 -4.77 16.33
N VAL A 170 -5.65 -3.67 15.76
CA VAL A 170 -6.06 -2.31 16.12
C VAL A 170 -7.05 -1.77 15.08
N LYS A 171 -8.16 -1.20 15.55
CA LYS A 171 -9.09 -0.46 14.71
C LYS A 171 -8.61 0.97 14.60
N LEU A 172 -8.16 1.37 13.41
CA LEU A 172 -7.77 2.76 13.16
C LEU A 172 -9.00 3.66 12.99
N SER A 173 -8.90 4.89 13.52
CA SER A 173 -9.97 5.90 13.42
C SER A 173 -9.97 6.64 12.09
N MET A 174 -9.05 6.31 11.18
CA MET A 174 -9.03 6.91 9.84
C MET A 174 -10.21 6.42 8.98
N PRO A 175 -10.76 7.26 8.08
CA PRO A 175 -11.80 6.85 7.16
C PRO A 175 -11.37 5.65 6.33
N TYR A 176 -12.24 4.64 6.19
CA TYR A 176 -11.96 3.44 5.40
C TYR A 176 -11.86 3.75 3.90
N ILE A 177 -12.70 4.67 3.41
CA ILE A 177 -12.69 5.18 2.05
C ILE A 177 -12.19 6.62 2.11
N SER A 178 -11.05 6.91 1.48
CA SER A 178 -10.56 8.27 1.33
C SER A 178 -11.30 9.01 0.20
N GLU A 179 -11.17 10.32 0.13
CA GLU A 179 -11.71 11.12 -0.99
C GLU A 179 -11.12 10.65 -2.34
N VAL A 180 -9.86 10.21 -2.34
CA VAL A 180 -9.21 9.65 -3.53
C VAL A 180 -9.85 8.32 -3.90
N ASP A 181 -10.03 7.40 -2.93
CA ASP A 181 -10.69 6.11 -3.20
C ASP A 181 -12.11 6.31 -3.70
N GLU A 182 -12.87 7.29 -3.15
CA GLU A 182 -14.20 7.60 -3.64
C GLU A 182 -14.19 8.09 -5.09
N SER A 183 -13.24 8.96 -5.43
CA SER A 183 -13.03 9.43 -6.81
C SER A 183 -12.70 8.28 -7.75
N ASP A 184 -11.80 7.38 -7.35
CA ASP A 184 -11.39 6.22 -8.12
C ASP A 184 -12.55 5.24 -8.36
N ILE A 185 -13.34 4.96 -7.31
CA ILE A 185 -14.51 4.09 -7.41
C ILE A 185 -15.58 4.71 -8.33
N ARG A 186 -15.82 6.01 -8.22
CA ARG A 186 -16.77 6.72 -9.10
C ARG A 186 -16.33 6.67 -10.56
N PHE A 187 -15.04 6.89 -10.81
CA PHE A 187 -14.46 6.75 -12.14
C PHE A 187 -14.68 5.35 -12.70
N ALA A 188 -14.33 4.30 -11.96
CA ALA A 188 -14.48 2.92 -12.42
C ALA A 188 -15.94 2.49 -12.63
N ALA A 189 -16.90 3.10 -11.94
CA ALA A 189 -18.32 2.82 -12.12
C ALA A 189 -18.93 3.46 -13.39
N GLN A 190 -18.18 4.37 -14.03
CA GLN A 190 -18.58 5.05 -15.27
C GLN A 190 -17.98 4.41 -16.52
N GLU A 191 -16.92 3.61 -16.37
CA GLU A 191 -16.22 2.90 -17.43
C GLU A 191 -16.69 1.43 -17.58
#